data_2a7ac21f2e78d13df385428f4101b553
#
_entry.id   2a7ac21f2e78d13df385428f4101b553
#
_cell.length_a   1.000
_cell.length_b   1.000
_cell.length_c   1.000
_cell.angle_alpha   90.00
_cell.angle_beta   90.00
_cell.angle_gamma   90.00
#
_symmetry.space_group_name_H-M   'P 1'
#
loop_
_entity.id
_entity.type
_entity.pdbx_description
1 polymer ?
#
loop_
_entity_poly.entity_id
_entity_poly.type
_entity_poly.pdbx_seq_one_letter_code
_entity_poly.pdbx_strand_id
1 'polypeptide(L)'
;TKMKNITLLNPSLTFLSSLKKEQEKDLDALVNALCDSLKGPESKVFENTKIDNNAMFKLSYGLFVLTAKENKKDNGCIINTVMQVTDNPKQVAIAVNKVNYTHDMIVHTKKFNVSILTTETPFKVFQHFGFQSGEEVNKFENYPNVAYSCNGLIYLNNYTNAYLSCDVAEMIDCGTHTLFIAQVMEAHQLSNLPSCTYQYYFDH
;
A
#
# COMPACT_ATOMS: atom_id res chain seq x y z
N THR A 1 32.78 -16.17 -6.69
CA THR A 1 31.56 -15.38 -6.51
C THR A 1 31.98 -13.99 -6.10
N LYS A 2 31.87 -12.99 -7.00
CA LYS A 2 32.15 -11.58 -6.68
C LYS A 2 31.03 -11.08 -5.78
N MET A 3 31.33 -10.74 -4.53
CA MET A 3 30.43 -9.96 -3.69
C MET A 3 30.17 -8.61 -4.36
N LYS A 4 28.93 -8.37 -4.79
CA LYS A 4 28.48 -7.07 -5.26
C LYS A 4 27.93 -6.33 -4.05
N ASN A 5 28.29 -5.03 -3.91
CA ASN A 5 27.81 -4.09 -2.89
C ASN A 5 28.47 -4.18 -1.51
N ILE A 6 29.81 -4.12 -1.46
CA ILE A 6 30.51 -3.78 -0.23
C ILE A 6 30.89 -2.31 -0.31
N THR A 7 30.38 -1.51 0.62
CA THR A 7 30.83 -0.12 0.83
C THR A 7 31.80 -0.11 1.99
N LEU A 8 33.03 0.34 1.74
CA LEU A 8 34.02 0.56 2.81
C LEU A 8 33.71 1.92 3.45
N LEU A 9 33.46 1.92 4.76
CA LEU A 9 33.30 3.15 5.53
C LEU A 9 34.66 3.66 5.97
N ASN A 10 34.86 4.96 5.83
CA ASN A 10 35.98 5.69 6.38
C ASN A 10 35.36 6.84 7.22
N PRO A 11 35.54 6.89 8.54
CA PRO A 11 36.66 6.35 9.32
C PRO A 11 36.54 4.88 9.76
N SER A 12 37.63 4.29 10.18
CA SER A 12 37.75 2.98 10.81
C SER A 12 38.29 3.10 12.23
N LEU A 13 37.88 2.21 13.12
CA LEU A 13 38.31 2.21 14.52
C LEU A 13 38.86 0.84 14.89
N THR A 14 40.04 0.82 15.54
CA THR A 14 40.74 -0.41 15.98
C THR A 14 40.86 -0.43 17.50
N PHE A 15 40.43 -1.53 18.13
CA PHE A 15 40.58 -1.78 19.55
C PHE A 15 41.61 -2.86 19.80
N LEU A 16 42.46 -2.66 20.82
CA LEU A 16 43.40 -3.68 21.30
C LEU A 16 42.84 -4.43 22.53
N SER A 17 42.01 -3.81 23.34
CA SER A 17 41.35 -4.45 24.49
C SER A 17 40.01 -3.82 24.85
N SER A 18 39.97 -2.59 25.38
CA SER A 18 38.78 -1.84 25.71
C SER A 18 38.81 -0.45 25.10
N LEU A 19 37.64 0.16 24.93
CA LEU A 19 37.51 1.52 24.42
C LEU A 19 38.17 2.48 25.43
N LYS A 20 39.12 3.29 24.94
CA LYS A 20 39.73 4.36 25.71
C LYS A 20 38.98 5.67 25.47
N LYS A 21 39.01 6.54 26.50
CA LYS A 21 38.32 7.83 26.44
C LYS A 21 38.72 8.70 25.24
N GLU A 22 39.95 8.53 24.77
CA GLU A 22 40.49 9.22 23.58
C GLU A 22 39.85 8.74 22.26
N GLN A 23 39.32 7.50 22.26
CA GLN A 23 38.71 6.84 21.10
C GLN A 23 37.19 7.06 21.00
N GLU A 24 36.58 7.74 21.99
CA GLU A 24 35.14 8.03 21.99
C GLU A 24 34.76 8.89 20.76
N LYS A 25 35.58 9.89 20.41
CA LYS A 25 35.33 10.74 19.24
C LYS A 25 35.42 9.96 17.93
N ASP A 26 36.31 8.98 17.83
CA ASP A 26 36.47 8.16 16.64
C ASP A 26 35.30 7.17 16.53
N LEU A 27 34.78 6.68 17.68
CA LEU A 27 33.57 5.87 17.72
C LEU A 27 32.36 6.67 17.26
N ASP A 28 32.19 7.90 17.77
CA ASP A 28 31.09 8.78 17.34
C ASP A 28 31.16 9.08 15.84
N ALA A 29 32.34 9.33 15.31
CA ALA A 29 32.56 9.54 13.88
C ALA A 29 32.19 8.30 13.05
N LEU A 30 32.55 7.11 13.53
CA LEU A 30 32.21 5.85 12.88
C LEU A 30 30.68 5.59 12.92
N VAL A 31 30.02 5.84 14.06
CA VAL A 31 28.58 5.71 14.21
C VAL A 31 27.86 6.67 13.28
N ASN A 32 28.30 7.92 13.21
CA ASN A 32 27.70 8.91 12.31
C ASN A 32 27.86 8.51 10.83
N ALA A 33 29.06 8.06 10.43
CA ALA A 33 29.29 7.57 9.07
C ALA A 33 28.43 6.34 8.73
N LEU A 34 28.20 5.45 9.71
CA LEU A 34 27.32 4.31 9.56
C LEU A 34 25.85 4.76 9.39
N CYS A 35 25.40 5.66 10.25
CA CYS A 35 24.06 6.23 10.14
C CYS A 35 23.83 6.92 8.79
N ASP A 36 24.81 7.67 8.31
CA ASP A 36 24.73 8.36 7.01
C ASP A 36 24.72 7.37 5.84
N SER A 37 25.46 6.25 5.95
CA SER A 37 25.45 5.21 4.92
C SER A 37 24.14 4.41 4.87
N LEU A 38 23.43 4.34 5.99
CA LEU A 38 22.11 3.68 6.12
C LEU A 38 20.94 4.60 5.75
N LYS A 39 21.17 5.90 5.71
CA LYS A 39 20.22 6.83 5.11
C LYS A 39 20.16 6.49 3.63
N GLY A 40 19.05 5.93 3.18
CA GLY A 40 18.76 5.79 1.75
C GLY A 40 18.90 7.13 1.03
N PRO A 41 18.83 7.18 -0.30
CA PRO A 41 18.95 8.42 -1.05
C PRO A 41 18.00 9.43 -0.42
N GLU A 42 18.54 10.56 0.05
CA GLU A 42 17.77 11.65 0.65
C GLU A 42 16.56 11.90 -0.24
N SER A 43 15.39 11.66 0.29
CA SER A 43 14.18 12.13 -0.35
C SER A 43 14.38 13.63 -0.52
N LYS A 44 14.46 14.11 -1.76
CA LYS A 44 14.59 15.53 -2.06
C LYS A 44 13.44 16.23 -1.32
N VAL A 45 13.74 16.79 -0.15
CA VAL A 45 12.81 17.67 0.55
C VAL A 45 12.72 18.90 -0.34
N PHE A 46 11.65 18.98 -1.12
CA PHE A 46 11.32 20.18 -1.86
C PHE A 46 10.88 21.21 -0.83
N GLU A 47 11.84 22.06 -0.38
CA GLU A 47 11.53 23.15 0.52
C GLU A 47 10.47 24.04 -0.13
N ASN A 48 9.37 24.18 0.59
CA ASN A 48 8.40 25.26 0.58
C ASN A 48 7.87 25.66 -0.79
N THR A 49 7.26 24.74 -1.44
CA THR A 49 6.35 25.07 -2.52
C THR A 49 5.04 25.56 -1.93
N LYS A 50 4.46 26.59 -2.53
CA LYS A 50 3.10 27.06 -2.22
C LYS A 50 2.12 25.97 -2.69
N ILE A 51 1.92 24.94 -1.88
CA ILE A 51 0.99 23.87 -2.20
C ILE A 51 -0.40 24.31 -1.74
N ASP A 52 -1.28 24.56 -2.68
CA ASP A 52 -2.70 24.67 -2.40
C ASP A 52 -3.28 23.24 -2.29
N ASN A 53 -3.59 22.83 -1.07
CA ASN A 53 -4.15 21.52 -0.81
C ASN A 53 -5.48 21.29 -1.57
N ASN A 54 -6.25 22.35 -1.88
CA ASN A 54 -7.47 22.22 -2.67
C ASN A 54 -7.20 21.75 -4.11
N ALA A 55 -6.02 21.99 -4.65
CA ALA A 55 -5.64 21.50 -5.97
C ALA A 55 -5.59 19.96 -6.00
N MET A 56 -5.18 19.31 -4.89
CA MET A 56 -5.12 17.85 -4.79
C MET A 56 -6.52 17.21 -4.82
N PHE A 57 -7.55 17.91 -4.32
CA PHE A 57 -8.93 17.44 -4.39
C PHE A 57 -9.55 17.49 -5.81
N LYS A 58 -8.84 18.09 -6.79
CA LYS A 58 -9.27 18.08 -8.20
C LYS A 58 -8.83 16.82 -8.94
N LEU A 59 -7.97 15.99 -8.32
CA LEU A 59 -7.65 14.69 -8.88
C LEU A 59 -8.90 13.80 -8.84
N SER A 60 -9.17 13.11 -9.96
CA SER A 60 -10.30 12.19 -10.05
C SER A 60 -9.90 10.82 -9.53
N TYR A 61 -10.65 10.33 -8.55
CA TYR A 61 -10.46 9.03 -7.94
C TYR A 61 -11.74 8.20 -8.00
N GLY A 62 -11.59 6.89 -8.20
CA GLY A 62 -12.65 5.94 -7.90
C GLY A 62 -12.73 5.64 -6.40
N LEU A 63 -13.70 4.79 -6.01
CA LEU A 63 -13.76 4.19 -4.67
C LEU A 63 -13.84 2.68 -4.77
N PHE A 64 -13.03 2.03 -3.97
CA PHE A 64 -12.78 0.60 -4.08
C PHE A 64 -12.73 -0.05 -2.69
N VAL A 65 -13.15 -1.32 -2.62
CA VAL A 65 -12.78 -2.18 -1.48
C VAL A 65 -11.57 -3.01 -1.91
N LEU A 66 -10.46 -2.77 -1.23
CA LEU A 66 -9.24 -3.57 -1.31
C LEU A 66 -9.32 -4.71 -0.32
N THR A 67 -9.06 -5.94 -0.74
CA THR A 67 -9.08 -7.11 0.13
C THR A 67 -7.78 -7.88 0.06
N ALA A 68 -7.39 -8.44 1.20
CA ALA A 68 -6.25 -9.33 1.36
C ALA A 68 -6.54 -10.39 2.43
N LYS A 69 -5.71 -11.43 2.48
CA LYS A 69 -5.84 -12.52 3.44
C LYS A 69 -4.47 -12.94 3.95
N GLU A 70 -4.36 -13.10 5.25
CA GLU A 70 -3.17 -13.65 5.89
C GLU A 70 -3.59 -14.53 7.07
N ASN A 71 -2.89 -15.66 7.28
CA ASN A 71 -3.13 -16.56 8.42
C ASN A 71 -4.61 -16.96 8.61
N LYS A 72 -5.33 -17.21 7.51
CA LYS A 72 -6.77 -17.53 7.48
C LYS A 72 -7.70 -16.35 7.85
N LYS A 73 -7.18 -15.16 8.11
CA LYS A 73 -7.97 -13.97 8.35
C LYS A 73 -8.10 -13.18 7.05
N ASP A 74 -9.32 -13.00 6.61
CA ASP A 74 -9.66 -12.09 5.51
C ASP A 74 -9.80 -10.67 6.08
N ASN A 75 -9.33 -9.66 5.34
CA ASN A 75 -9.53 -8.27 5.67
C ASN A 75 -9.75 -7.40 4.44
N GLY A 76 -10.36 -6.24 4.65
CA GLY A 76 -10.57 -5.26 3.59
C GLY A 76 -10.57 -3.83 4.12
N CYS A 77 -10.25 -2.88 3.24
CA CYS A 77 -10.32 -1.45 3.52
C CYS A 77 -10.77 -0.68 2.28
N ILE A 78 -11.28 0.54 2.49
CA ILE A 78 -11.56 1.48 1.40
C ILE A 78 -10.23 2.09 0.92
N ILE A 79 -10.04 2.12 -0.39
CA ILE A 79 -9.00 2.90 -1.05
C ILE A 79 -9.60 3.70 -2.20
N ASN A 80 -8.91 4.76 -2.61
CA ASN A 80 -9.31 5.61 -3.73
C ASN A 80 -8.30 5.61 -4.88
N THR A 81 -7.16 4.97 -4.72
CA THR A 81 -6.05 4.98 -5.67
C THR A 81 -5.89 3.62 -6.33
N VAL A 82 -6.58 3.41 -7.42
CA VAL A 82 -6.38 2.27 -8.33
C VAL A 82 -6.31 2.82 -9.74
N MET A 83 -5.26 2.52 -10.46
CA MET A 83 -5.14 2.89 -11.87
C MET A 83 -4.48 1.79 -12.69
N GLN A 84 -4.90 1.64 -13.93
CA GLN A 84 -4.19 0.81 -14.89
C GLN A 84 -2.87 1.48 -15.29
N VAL A 85 -1.77 0.72 -15.23
CA VAL A 85 -0.41 1.21 -15.58
C VAL A 85 -0.02 0.80 -16.98
N THR A 86 -0.30 -0.44 -17.36
CA THR A 86 0.02 -0.99 -18.67
C THR A 86 -1.01 -2.03 -19.11
N ASP A 87 -1.14 -2.22 -20.41
CA ASP A 87 -2.08 -3.15 -21.01
C ASP A 87 -1.45 -4.53 -21.31
N ASN A 88 -0.18 -4.58 -21.62
CA ASN A 88 0.54 -5.83 -21.88
C ASN A 88 1.95 -5.83 -21.28
N PRO A 89 2.18 -6.55 -20.17
CA PRO A 89 1.19 -7.27 -19.38
C PRO A 89 0.19 -6.33 -18.72
N LYS A 90 -1.04 -6.82 -18.43
CA LYS A 90 -2.03 -6.01 -17.71
C LYS A 90 -1.58 -5.80 -16.26
N GLN A 91 -1.32 -4.54 -15.92
CA GLN A 91 -0.90 -4.16 -14.58
C GLN A 91 -1.71 -2.97 -14.06
N VAL A 92 -1.90 -2.98 -12.75
CA VAL A 92 -2.50 -1.89 -12.00
C VAL A 92 -1.55 -1.40 -10.91
N ALA A 93 -1.68 -0.13 -10.57
CA ALA A 93 -1.04 0.46 -9.40
C ALA A 93 -2.09 0.80 -8.35
N ILE A 94 -1.75 0.53 -7.08
CA ILE A 94 -2.51 0.97 -5.91
C ILE A 94 -1.59 1.63 -4.90
N ALA A 95 -2.03 2.70 -4.24
CA ALA A 95 -1.32 3.29 -3.12
C ALA A 95 -2.08 2.98 -1.82
N VAL A 96 -1.42 2.32 -0.87
CA VAL A 96 -2.03 1.92 0.40
C VAL A 96 -1.27 2.55 1.55
N ASN A 97 -2.02 3.19 2.45
CA ASN A 97 -1.44 3.79 3.66
C ASN A 97 -0.86 2.68 4.56
N LYS A 98 0.37 2.90 5.06
CA LYS A 98 1.09 1.94 5.90
C LYS A 98 0.43 1.68 7.26
N VAL A 99 -0.46 2.58 7.72
CA VAL A 99 -1.25 2.35 8.95
C VAL A 99 -2.46 1.43 8.73
N ASN A 100 -2.77 1.08 7.48
CA ASN A 100 -3.85 0.13 7.17
C ASN A 100 -3.40 -1.30 7.44
N TYR A 101 -4.13 -2.03 8.25
CA TYR A 101 -3.86 -3.45 8.52
C TYR A 101 -3.81 -4.30 7.22
N THR A 102 -4.63 -3.95 6.22
CA THR A 102 -4.59 -4.60 4.88
C THR A 102 -3.24 -4.39 4.18
N HIS A 103 -2.55 -3.27 4.43
CA HIS A 103 -1.22 -3.00 3.87
C HIS A 103 -0.23 -4.10 4.22
N ASP A 104 -0.10 -4.44 5.49
CA ASP A 104 0.88 -5.43 5.96
C ASP A 104 0.56 -6.83 5.43
N MET A 105 -0.72 -7.18 5.36
CA MET A 105 -1.15 -8.42 4.71
C MET A 105 -0.67 -8.51 3.25
N ILE A 106 -0.78 -7.41 2.48
CA ILE A 106 -0.32 -7.38 1.09
C ILE A 106 1.20 -7.42 1.02
N VAL A 107 1.91 -6.74 1.92
CA VAL A 107 3.37 -6.79 2.01
C VAL A 107 3.87 -8.22 2.19
N HIS A 108 3.20 -9.01 3.03
CA HIS A 108 3.59 -10.39 3.33
C HIS A 108 3.15 -11.38 2.25
N THR A 109 1.90 -11.30 1.81
CA THR A 109 1.30 -12.32 0.93
C THR A 109 1.47 -12.05 -0.56
N LYS A 110 1.80 -10.79 -0.94
CA LYS A 110 1.95 -10.32 -2.32
C LYS A 110 0.69 -10.48 -3.18
N LYS A 111 -0.48 -10.53 -2.55
CA LYS A 111 -1.76 -10.72 -3.24
C LYS A 111 -2.83 -9.78 -2.70
N PHE A 112 -3.67 -9.30 -3.60
CA PHE A 112 -4.86 -8.53 -3.23
C PHE A 112 -5.95 -8.64 -4.30
N ASN A 113 -7.19 -8.33 -3.90
CA ASN A 113 -8.28 -8.08 -4.82
C ASN A 113 -8.76 -6.64 -4.69
N VAL A 114 -9.31 -6.13 -5.77
CA VAL A 114 -9.98 -4.82 -5.81
C VAL A 114 -11.42 -5.04 -6.27
N SER A 115 -12.39 -4.59 -5.47
CA SER A 115 -13.81 -4.50 -5.85
C SER A 115 -14.13 -3.06 -6.19
N ILE A 116 -14.56 -2.81 -7.43
CA ILE A 116 -14.87 -1.46 -7.93
C ILE A 116 -16.30 -1.11 -7.54
N LEU A 117 -16.46 -0.18 -6.60
CA LEU A 117 -17.77 0.19 -6.05
C LEU A 117 -18.61 0.98 -7.06
N THR A 118 -19.93 0.82 -6.97
CA THR A 118 -20.92 1.53 -7.82
C THR A 118 -21.52 2.73 -7.11
N THR A 119 -22.20 3.59 -7.86
CA THR A 119 -22.97 4.72 -7.34
C THR A 119 -24.16 4.29 -6.44
N GLU A 120 -24.55 3.01 -6.47
CA GLU A 120 -25.58 2.45 -5.61
C GLU A 120 -25.04 1.92 -4.27
N THR A 121 -23.73 2.08 -4.01
CA THR A 121 -23.11 1.60 -2.78
C THR A 121 -23.63 2.38 -1.58
N PRO A 122 -24.32 1.73 -0.61
CA PRO A 122 -24.84 2.43 0.55
C PRO A 122 -23.71 2.83 1.50
N PHE A 123 -23.90 3.95 2.21
CA PHE A 123 -22.89 4.50 3.13
C PHE A 123 -22.36 3.49 4.16
N LYS A 124 -23.21 2.55 4.59
CA LYS A 124 -22.80 1.47 5.52
C LYS A 124 -21.64 0.62 5.03
N VAL A 125 -21.44 0.48 3.71
CA VAL A 125 -20.29 -0.25 3.13
C VAL A 125 -19.01 0.55 3.36
N PHE A 126 -19.05 1.86 3.15
CA PHE A 126 -17.93 2.76 3.42
C PHE A 126 -17.58 2.78 4.91
N GLN A 127 -18.59 2.86 5.79
CA GLN A 127 -18.39 2.76 7.24
C GLN A 127 -17.74 1.43 7.63
N HIS A 128 -18.25 0.32 7.09
CA HIS A 128 -17.78 -1.02 7.43
C HIS A 128 -16.32 -1.25 7.05
N PHE A 129 -15.91 -0.84 5.85
CA PHE A 129 -14.54 -1.07 5.37
C PHE A 129 -13.58 0.09 5.63
N GLY A 130 -14.09 1.31 5.84
CA GLY A 130 -13.27 2.52 5.96
C GLY A 130 -13.07 3.05 7.37
N PHE A 131 -14.03 2.84 8.31
CA PHE A 131 -14.05 3.55 9.60
C PHE A 131 -13.69 2.67 10.79
N GLN A 132 -13.27 1.45 10.56
CA GLN A 132 -12.84 0.52 11.62
C GLN A 132 -11.57 -0.23 11.20
N SER A 133 -10.75 -0.61 12.18
CA SER A 133 -9.53 -1.38 11.93
C SER A 133 -9.84 -2.87 11.82
N GLY A 134 -9.21 -3.53 10.83
CA GLY A 134 -9.23 -4.99 10.73
C GLY A 134 -8.40 -5.70 11.80
N GLU A 135 -7.59 -4.97 12.57
CA GLU A 135 -6.93 -5.53 13.76
C GLU A 135 -7.93 -5.82 14.86
N GLU A 136 -8.88 -4.90 15.07
CA GLU A 136 -9.86 -4.94 16.15
C GLU A 136 -11.08 -5.78 15.81
N VAL A 137 -11.50 -5.77 14.52
CA VAL A 137 -12.73 -6.44 14.09
C VAL A 137 -12.47 -7.38 12.92
N ASN A 138 -13.23 -8.48 12.87
CA ASN A 138 -13.28 -9.34 11.69
C ASN A 138 -14.35 -8.81 10.72
N LYS A 139 -13.92 -8.03 9.74
CA LYS A 139 -14.84 -7.35 8.80
C LYS A 139 -15.61 -8.31 7.90
N PHE A 140 -15.18 -9.55 7.76
CA PHE A 140 -15.85 -10.55 6.94
C PHE A 140 -16.65 -11.58 7.74
N GLU A 141 -16.64 -11.49 9.06
CA GLU A 141 -17.49 -12.32 9.89
C GLU A 141 -18.98 -12.03 9.61
N ASN A 142 -19.67 -13.02 9.08
CA ASN A 142 -21.07 -12.90 8.67
C ASN A 142 -21.35 -11.79 7.63
N TYR A 143 -20.32 -11.28 6.93
CA TYR A 143 -20.54 -10.29 5.87
C TYR A 143 -21.16 -10.98 4.64
N PRO A 144 -22.32 -10.52 4.17
CA PRO A 144 -23.02 -11.16 3.06
C PRO A 144 -22.43 -10.77 1.70
N ASN A 145 -22.79 -11.53 0.66
CA ASN A 145 -22.54 -11.18 -0.73
C ASN A 145 -21.03 -11.01 -1.05
N VAL A 146 -20.25 -12.00 -0.67
CA VAL A 146 -18.87 -12.16 -1.07
C VAL A 146 -18.68 -13.39 -1.93
N ALA A 147 -17.66 -13.37 -2.77
CA ALA A 147 -17.19 -14.52 -3.52
C ALA A 147 -15.65 -14.57 -3.51
N TYR A 148 -15.08 -15.66 -4.03
CA TYR A 148 -13.63 -15.86 -4.07
C TYR A 148 -13.14 -15.82 -5.51
N SER A 149 -12.04 -15.12 -5.75
CA SER A 149 -11.35 -15.10 -7.04
C SER A 149 -10.33 -16.24 -7.16
N CYS A 150 -9.67 -16.33 -8.31
CA CYS A 150 -8.69 -17.37 -8.61
C CYS A 150 -7.51 -17.44 -7.61
N ASN A 151 -7.15 -16.30 -6.97
CA ASN A 151 -6.09 -16.26 -5.96
C ASN A 151 -6.56 -16.67 -4.55
N GLY A 152 -7.84 -17.02 -4.39
CA GLY A 152 -8.44 -17.45 -3.12
C GLY A 152 -8.80 -16.31 -2.16
N LEU A 153 -8.73 -15.06 -2.62
CA LEU A 153 -9.13 -13.90 -1.84
C LEU A 153 -10.59 -13.52 -2.11
N ILE A 154 -11.21 -12.91 -1.11
CA ILE A 154 -12.58 -12.39 -1.19
C ILE A 154 -12.63 -11.18 -2.15
N TYR A 155 -13.72 -11.09 -2.92
CA TYR A 155 -14.20 -9.86 -3.52
C TYR A 155 -15.70 -9.66 -3.18
N LEU A 156 -16.17 -8.41 -3.22
CA LEU A 156 -17.58 -8.11 -3.04
C LEU A 156 -18.32 -8.33 -4.36
N ASN A 157 -19.41 -9.09 -4.34
CA ASN A 157 -20.26 -9.31 -5.50
C ASN A 157 -21.57 -8.50 -5.47
N ASN A 158 -21.73 -7.63 -4.46
CA ASN A 158 -22.83 -6.68 -4.36
C ASN A 158 -22.27 -5.25 -4.29
N TYR A 159 -22.97 -4.29 -4.88
CA TYR A 159 -22.54 -2.89 -5.02
C TYR A 159 -21.22 -2.70 -5.76
N THR A 160 -20.84 -3.70 -6.56
CA THR A 160 -19.58 -3.78 -7.30
C THR A 160 -19.88 -3.99 -8.78
N ASN A 161 -19.27 -3.21 -9.66
CA ASN A 161 -19.46 -3.39 -11.10
C ASN A 161 -18.36 -4.22 -11.76
N ALA A 162 -17.21 -4.34 -11.13
CA ALA A 162 -16.13 -5.22 -11.55
C ALA A 162 -15.18 -5.54 -10.40
N TYR A 163 -14.43 -6.64 -10.51
CA TYR A 163 -13.33 -6.92 -9.62
C TYR A 163 -12.04 -7.27 -10.37
N LEU A 164 -10.92 -7.07 -9.70
CA LEU A 164 -9.59 -7.44 -10.16
C LEU A 164 -8.94 -8.33 -9.10
N SER A 165 -8.32 -9.42 -9.53
CA SER A 165 -7.46 -10.28 -8.71
C SER A 165 -6.01 -10.07 -9.14
N CYS A 166 -5.12 -9.74 -8.20
CA CYS A 166 -3.81 -9.21 -8.50
C CYS A 166 -2.71 -9.87 -7.69
N ASP A 167 -1.57 -10.12 -8.35
CA ASP A 167 -0.31 -10.53 -7.73
C ASP A 167 0.69 -9.37 -7.80
N VAL A 168 1.28 -9.00 -6.65
CA VAL A 168 2.21 -7.87 -6.55
C VAL A 168 3.52 -8.19 -7.26
N ALA A 169 3.91 -7.35 -8.20
CA ALA A 169 5.19 -7.41 -8.93
C ALA A 169 6.25 -6.53 -8.26
N GLU A 170 5.90 -5.31 -7.87
CA GLU A 170 6.82 -4.35 -7.27
C GLU A 170 6.16 -3.57 -6.13
N MET A 171 6.99 -3.10 -5.21
CA MET A 171 6.58 -2.25 -4.10
C MET A 171 7.54 -1.07 -4.01
N ILE A 172 7.00 0.14 -3.95
CA ILE A 172 7.77 1.38 -3.87
C ILE A 172 7.34 2.12 -2.61
N ASP A 173 8.31 2.45 -1.78
CA ASP A 173 8.08 3.26 -0.59
C ASP A 173 7.85 4.73 -0.98
N CYS A 174 6.68 5.25 -0.65
CA CYS A 174 6.29 6.65 -0.89
C CYS A 174 6.15 7.44 0.44
N GLY A 175 6.83 7.03 1.49
CA GLY A 175 6.74 7.65 2.81
C GLY A 175 5.56 7.11 3.62
N THR A 176 4.44 7.80 3.68
CA THR A 176 3.23 7.36 4.42
C THR A 176 2.48 6.21 3.73
N HIS A 177 2.73 5.98 2.45
CA HIS A 177 2.08 4.96 1.64
C HIS A 177 3.11 4.06 0.97
N THR A 178 2.71 2.85 0.63
CA THR A 178 3.41 2.00 -0.33
C THR A 178 2.63 1.98 -1.63
N LEU A 179 3.32 2.24 -2.75
CA LEU A 179 2.79 2.02 -4.08
C LEU A 179 3.07 0.57 -4.48
N PHE A 180 2.02 -0.20 -4.73
CA PHE A 180 2.10 -1.55 -5.22
C PHE A 180 1.81 -1.56 -6.73
N ILE A 181 2.73 -2.08 -7.53
CA ILE A 181 2.51 -2.42 -8.92
C ILE A 181 2.19 -3.91 -8.98
N ALA A 182 1.06 -4.27 -9.55
CA ALA A 182 0.59 -5.65 -9.54
C ALA A 182 0.09 -6.09 -10.91
N GLN A 183 0.38 -7.34 -11.25
CA GLN A 183 -0.16 -7.99 -12.43
C GLN A 183 -1.60 -8.42 -12.17
N VAL A 184 -2.49 -8.11 -13.10
CA VAL A 184 -3.88 -8.56 -13.07
C VAL A 184 -3.93 -10.00 -13.55
N MET A 185 -4.29 -10.90 -12.66
CA MET A 185 -4.40 -12.35 -12.91
C MET A 185 -5.80 -12.74 -13.37
N GLU A 186 -6.81 -12.01 -12.87
CA GLU A 186 -8.21 -12.21 -13.20
C GLU A 186 -8.97 -10.90 -13.10
N ALA A 187 -9.89 -10.64 -14.01
CA ALA A 187 -10.76 -9.48 -13.98
C ALA A 187 -12.11 -9.81 -14.60
N HIS A 188 -13.19 -9.46 -13.90
CA HIS A 188 -14.55 -9.66 -14.43
C HIS A 188 -15.43 -8.46 -14.17
N GLN A 189 -16.20 -8.09 -15.18
CA GLN A 189 -17.31 -7.17 -15.03
C GLN A 189 -18.50 -7.90 -14.42
N LEU A 190 -19.10 -7.31 -13.38
CA LEU A 190 -20.24 -7.88 -12.65
C LEU A 190 -21.56 -7.17 -12.98
N SER A 191 -21.49 -5.88 -13.33
CA SER A 191 -22.65 -5.09 -13.72
C SER A 191 -22.29 -3.93 -14.65
N ASN A 192 -23.30 -3.27 -15.21
CA ASN A 192 -23.13 -2.07 -16.03
C ASN A 192 -23.39 -0.77 -15.22
N LEU A 193 -23.55 -0.86 -13.91
CA LEU A 193 -23.75 0.33 -13.07
C LEU A 193 -22.52 1.23 -13.09
N PRO A 194 -22.70 2.56 -13.02
CA PRO A 194 -21.58 3.50 -12.98
C PRO A 194 -20.69 3.27 -11.75
N SER A 195 -19.38 3.42 -11.92
CA SER A 195 -18.44 3.36 -10.81
C SER A 195 -18.61 4.56 -9.89
N CYS A 196 -18.53 4.33 -8.57
CA CYS A 196 -18.51 5.38 -7.57
C CYS A 196 -17.19 6.13 -7.63
N THR A 197 -17.24 7.45 -7.80
CA THR A 197 -16.06 8.32 -7.71
C THR A 197 -16.00 8.97 -6.34
N TYR A 198 -14.81 9.46 -5.97
CA TYR A 198 -14.61 10.21 -4.74
C TYR A 198 -15.49 11.48 -4.71
N GLN A 199 -15.63 12.16 -5.86
CA GLN A 199 -16.51 13.31 -5.99
C GLN A 199 -17.98 12.93 -5.77
N TYR A 200 -18.43 11.83 -6.41
CA TYR A 200 -19.81 11.35 -6.24
C TYR A 200 -20.14 11.06 -4.77
N TYR A 201 -19.22 10.44 -4.04
CA TYR A 201 -19.38 10.10 -2.63
C TYR A 201 -19.56 11.34 -1.72
N PHE A 202 -18.93 12.48 -2.06
CA PHE A 202 -19.07 13.72 -1.29
C PHE A 202 -20.33 14.52 -1.66
N ASP A 203 -20.83 14.33 -2.87
CA ASP A 203 -21.98 15.08 -3.37
C ASP A 203 -23.33 14.43 -2.98
N HIS A 204 -23.33 13.16 -2.52
CA HIS A 204 -24.51 12.35 -2.18
C HIS A 204 -24.36 11.64 -0.84
#